data_6db281a5e743546f4dd720989271e510
#
_entry.id   6db281a5e743546f4dd720989271e510
#
_cell.length_a   1.000
_cell.length_b   1.000
_cell.length_c   1.000
_cell.angle_alpha   90.00
_cell.angle_beta   90.00
_cell.angle_gamma   90.00
#
_symmetry.space_group_name_H-M   'P 1'
#
loop_
_entity.id
_entity.type
_entity.pdbx_description
1 polymer ?
#
loop_
_entity_poly.entity_id
_entity_poly.type
_entity_poly.pdbx_seq_one_letter_code
_entity_poly.pdbx_strand_id
1 'polypeptide(L)'
;MFPRDGKYNHFAMFPLISGKRLSDGVYQRPTVALICNFPTPGKDKPSLLSHDNVETLFHEFGHALHGILTQTKYTRFAGTSVPRDFVEAPSQMLENWIWDKTVLDSFAADYRDCLLYTSPSPRDRG
;
A
#
# COMPACT_ATOMS: atom_id res chain seq x y z
N MET A 1 12.78 -0.32 1.34
CA MET A 1 11.75 -1.34 1.59
C MET A 1 12.13 -2.34 2.66
N PHE A 2 13.40 -2.46 3.06
CA PHE A 2 13.87 -3.42 4.06
C PHE A 2 14.15 -2.76 5.41
N PRO A 3 14.13 -3.53 6.52
CA PRO A 3 14.55 -3.07 7.84
C PRO A 3 16.02 -2.62 7.84
N ARG A 4 16.35 -1.66 8.68
CA ARG A 4 17.72 -1.19 8.94
C ARG A 4 17.75 -0.41 10.24
N ASP A 5 18.94 -0.23 10.82
CA ASP A 5 19.11 0.54 12.05
C ASP A 5 18.58 1.98 11.88
N GLY A 6 17.85 2.44 12.89
CA GLY A 6 17.25 3.76 12.94
C GLY A 6 16.02 3.96 12.02
N LYS A 7 15.58 2.92 11.29
CA LYS A 7 14.36 2.99 10.50
C LYS A 7 13.14 2.58 11.33
N TYR A 8 12.02 3.30 11.13
CA TYR A 8 10.71 2.90 11.65
C TYR A 8 10.34 1.50 11.14
N ASN A 9 10.01 0.58 12.04
CA ASN A 9 9.89 -0.85 11.75
C ASN A 9 8.45 -1.32 11.46
N HIS A 10 7.52 -0.41 11.20
CA HIS A 10 6.17 -0.71 10.76
C HIS A 10 5.98 -0.38 9.28
N PHE A 11 4.96 -0.98 8.67
CA PHE A 11 4.43 -0.48 7.42
C PHE A 11 3.63 0.79 7.73
N ALA A 12 3.73 1.79 6.89
CA ALA A 12 2.98 3.03 7.07
C ALA A 12 3.01 3.90 5.81
N MET A 13 1.95 4.67 5.61
CA MET A 13 1.93 5.78 4.68
C MET A 13 2.04 7.10 5.45
N PHE A 14 2.90 8.00 4.99
CA PHE A 14 3.05 9.35 5.53
C PHE A 14 2.83 10.41 4.44
N PRO A 15 1.93 11.39 4.66
CA PRO A 15 1.83 12.55 3.79
C PRO A 15 3.04 13.48 4.02
N LEU A 16 3.77 13.78 2.96
CA LEU A 16 4.90 14.72 2.97
C LEU A 16 4.48 16.10 2.50
N ILE A 17 3.70 16.16 1.42
CA ILE A 17 3.13 17.39 0.88
C ILE A 17 1.64 17.15 0.65
N SER A 18 0.80 17.97 1.25
CA SER A 18 -0.64 17.88 1.05
C SER A 18 -1.07 18.56 -0.25
N GLY A 19 -2.03 17.94 -0.93
CA GLY A 19 -2.67 18.56 -2.10
C GLY A 19 -3.49 19.79 -1.70
N LYS A 20 -3.40 20.85 -2.47
CA LYS A 20 -4.20 22.06 -2.30
C LYS A 20 -4.22 22.93 -3.55
N ARG A 21 -5.23 23.79 -3.65
CA ARG A 21 -5.23 24.83 -4.67
C ARG A 21 -4.50 26.08 -4.15
N LEU A 22 -3.54 26.54 -4.92
CA LEU A 22 -2.76 27.75 -4.62
C LEU A 22 -3.57 29.02 -4.99
N SER A 23 -3.10 30.17 -4.54
CA SER A 23 -3.75 31.48 -4.78
C SER A 23 -3.79 31.87 -6.26
N ASP A 24 -2.83 31.41 -7.04
CA ASP A 24 -2.74 31.59 -8.50
C ASP A 24 -3.64 30.61 -9.29
N GLY A 25 -4.37 29.75 -8.60
CA GLY A 25 -5.25 28.75 -9.20
C GLY A 25 -4.57 27.43 -9.58
N VAL A 26 -3.24 27.35 -9.46
CA VAL A 26 -2.49 26.10 -9.71
C VAL A 26 -2.77 25.08 -8.59
N TYR A 27 -2.86 23.82 -8.95
CA TYR A 27 -3.01 22.75 -7.98
C TYR A 27 -1.64 22.19 -7.58
N GLN A 28 -1.27 22.37 -6.30
CA GLN A 28 -0.11 21.72 -5.71
C GLN A 28 -0.40 20.23 -5.54
N ARG A 29 0.36 19.40 -6.26
CA ARG A 29 0.21 17.94 -6.18
C ARG A 29 0.68 17.41 -4.83
N PRO A 30 -0.04 16.46 -4.24
CA PRO A 30 0.39 15.79 -3.01
C PRO A 30 1.59 14.89 -3.25
N THR A 31 2.38 14.70 -2.20
CA THR A 31 3.47 13.73 -2.15
C THR A 31 3.32 12.91 -0.89
N VAL A 32 3.44 11.60 -1.01
CA VAL A 32 3.38 10.68 0.12
C VAL A 32 4.61 9.78 0.17
N ALA A 33 4.97 9.31 1.35
CA ALA A 33 5.98 8.28 1.55
C ALA A 33 5.29 6.98 1.96
N LEU A 34 5.63 5.89 1.27
CA LEU A 34 5.23 4.54 1.64
C LEU A 34 6.42 3.81 2.27
N ILE A 35 6.26 3.40 3.52
CA ILE A 35 7.28 2.70 4.29
C ILE A 35 6.91 1.23 4.39
N CYS A 36 7.83 0.36 3.98
CA CYS A 36 7.69 -1.08 4.09
C CYS A 36 8.87 -1.65 4.88
N ASN A 37 8.67 -2.82 5.50
CA ASN A 37 9.69 -3.56 6.21
C ASN A 37 9.60 -5.04 5.82
N PHE A 38 9.86 -5.32 4.55
CA PHE A 38 9.86 -6.68 4.02
C PHE A 38 11.03 -7.50 4.57
N PRO A 39 10.90 -8.84 4.59
CA PRO A 39 12.01 -9.72 4.93
C PRO A 39 13.26 -9.38 4.11
N THR A 40 14.41 -9.31 4.76
CA THR A 40 15.69 -9.04 4.08
C THR A 40 16.05 -10.21 3.19
N PRO A 41 16.49 -9.99 1.93
CA PRO A 41 16.94 -11.08 1.07
C PRO A 41 18.17 -11.77 1.68
N GLY A 42 18.21 -13.09 1.53
CA GLY A 42 19.39 -13.89 1.89
C GLY A 42 20.44 -13.91 0.78
N LYS A 43 21.57 -14.63 1.03
CA LYS A 43 22.63 -14.78 0.02
C LYS A 43 22.15 -15.54 -1.23
N ASP A 44 21.30 -16.57 -1.01
CA ASP A 44 20.89 -17.50 -2.06
C ASP A 44 19.40 -17.42 -2.37
N LYS A 45 18.67 -16.53 -1.72
CA LYS A 45 17.23 -16.37 -1.91
C LYS A 45 16.84 -14.90 -1.94
N PRO A 46 15.93 -14.49 -2.85
CA PRO A 46 15.37 -13.14 -2.84
C PRO A 46 14.52 -12.91 -1.59
N SER A 47 14.08 -11.68 -1.39
CA SER A 47 13.07 -11.36 -0.37
C SER A 47 11.75 -12.00 -0.79
N LEU A 48 11.37 -13.07 -0.11
CA LEU A 48 10.09 -13.75 -0.32
C LEU A 48 9.04 -13.11 0.57
N LEU A 49 7.95 -12.66 -0.03
CA LEU A 49 6.84 -12.05 0.68
C LEU A 49 5.78 -13.10 1.00
N SER A 50 5.32 -13.13 2.24
CA SER A 50 4.11 -13.86 2.60
C SER A 50 2.87 -13.12 2.05
N HIS A 51 1.73 -13.81 1.99
CA HIS A 51 0.47 -13.18 1.62
C HIS A 51 0.16 -11.97 2.50
N ASP A 52 0.37 -12.09 3.84
CA ASP A 52 0.14 -11.00 4.79
C ASP A 52 1.04 -9.78 4.51
N ASN A 53 2.28 -10.00 4.04
CA ASN A 53 3.14 -8.88 3.63
C ASN A 53 2.59 -8.14 2.42
N VAL A 54 2.02 -8.88 1.47
CA VAL A 54 1.38 -8.30 0.29
C VAL A 54 0.09 -7.59 0.69
N GLU A 55 -0.74 -8.18 1.56
CA GLU A 55 -1.95 -7.56 2.10
C GLU A 55 -1.63 -6.21 2.74
N THR A 56 -0.65 -6.19 3.65
CA THR A 56 -0.21 -4.95 4.30
C THR A 56 0.30 -3.92 3.30
N LEU A 57 1.04 -4.36 2.25
CA LEU A 57 1.48 -3.45 1.19
C LEU A 57 0.29 -2.81 0.46
N PHE A 58 -0.71 -3.60 0.09
CA PHE A 58 -1.91 -3.09 -0.58
C PHE A 58 -2.72 -2.17 0.32
N HIS A 59 -2.83 -2.49 1.62
CA HIS A 59 -3.43 -1.61 2.62
C HIS A 59 -2.76 -0.23 2.64
N GLU A 60 -1.46 -0.18 2.87
CA GLU A 60 -0.71 1.08 2.92
C GLU A 60 -0.72 1.82 1.57
N PHE A 61 -0.73 1.06 0.47
CA PHE A 61 -0.87 1.65 -0.86
C PHE A 61 -2.26 2.24 -1.08
N GLY A 62 -3.31 1.68 -0.47
CA GLY A 62 -4.65 2.28 -0.44
C GLY A 62 -4.66 3.66 0.22
N HIS A 63 -3.98 3.82 1.36
CA HIS A 63 -3.76 5.12 1.97
C HIS A 63 -2.94 6.06 1.06
N ALA A 64 -1.92 5.54 0.38
CA ALA A 64 -1.14 6.32 -0.55
C ALA A 64 -1.99 6.85 -1.71
N LEU A 65 -2.82 5.99 -2.31
CA LEU A 65 -3.76 6.40 -3.36
C LEU A 65 -4.75 7.46 -2.86
N HIS A 66 -5.32 7.25 -1.68
CA HIS A 66 -6.20 8.24 -1.05
C HIS A 66 -5.50 9.60 -0.89
N GLY A 67 -4.22 9.59 -0.51
CA GLY A 67 -3.40 10.80 -0.38
C GLY A 67 -3.11 11.48 -1.71
N ILE A 68 -2.65 10.73 -2.73
CA ILE A 68 -2.18 11.31 -4.00
C ILE A 68 -3.30 11.65 -4.99
N LEU A 69 -4.45 11.00 -4.88
CA LEU A 69 -5.60 11.25 -5.77
C LEU A 69 -6.50 12.39 -5.27
N THR A 70 -6.21 12.98 -4.11
CA THR A 70 -6.99 14.09 -3.57
C THR A 70 -6.97 15.30 -4.50
N GLN A 71 -8.12 15.98 -4.65
CA GLN A 71 -8.27 17.20 -5.43
C GLN A 71 -8.96 18.32 -4.64
N THR A 72 -8.82 18.28 -3.33
CA THR A 72 -9.45 19.25 -2.43
C THR A 72 -8.88 20.65 -2.59
N LYS A 73 -9.72 21.65 -2.37
CA LYS A 73 -9.30 23.06 -2.39
C LYS A 73 -8.39 23.39 -1.21
N TYR A 74 -8.68 22.82 -0.04
CA TYR A 74 -8.01 23.13 1.23
C TYR A 74 -7.24 21.91 1.76
N THR A 75 -6.02 22.14 2.20
CA THR A 75 -5.13 21.13 2.82
C THR A 75 -5.80 20.37 3.96
N ARG A 76 -6.63 21.03 4.76
CA ARG A 76 -7.31 20.44 5.92
C ARG A 76 -8.18 19.22 5.54
N PHE A 77 -8.63 19.14 4.31
CA PHE A 77 -9.52 18.08 3.82
C PHE A 77 -8.83 17.17 2.79
N ALA A 78 -7.50 17.27 2.70
CA ALA A 78 -6.75 16.53 1.69
C ALA A 78 -6.41 15.11 2.16
N GLY A 79 -6.60 14.15 1.27
CA GLY A 79 -6.18 12.77 1.45
C GLY A 79 -6.74 12.14 2.73
N THR A 80 -5.86 11.63 3.57
CA THR A 80 -6.22 10.94 4.82
C THR A 80 -6.68 11.85 5.96
N SER A 81 -6.81 13.16 5.72
CA SER A 81 -7.42 14.12 6.67
C SER A 81 -8.95 14.01 6.67
N VAL A 82 -9.46 12.85 7.01
CA VAL A 82 -10.88 12.47 7.04
C VAL A 82 -11.23 11.88 8.42
N PRO A 83 -12.53 11.74 8.77
CA PRO A 83 -12.94 11.04 9.99
C PRO A 83 -12.36 9.62 10.07
N ARG A 84 -12.15 9.15 11.30
CA ARG A 84 -11.51 7.85 11.56
C ARG A 84 -12.30 6.67 11.04
N ASP A 85 -13.60 6.78 11.00
CA ASP A 85 -14.52 5.75 10.47
C ASP A 85 -14.48 5.60 8.95
N PHE A 86 -13.85 6.55 8.25
CA PHE A 86 -13.69 6.50 6.80
C PHE A 86 -12.24 6.30 6.35
N VAL A 87 -11.25 6.66 7.16
CA VAL A 87 -9.83 6.67 6.74
C VAL A 87 -9.35 5.30 6.26
N GLU A 88 -9.87 4.22 6.82
CA GLU A 88 -9.52 2.84 6.46
C GLU A 88 -10.31 2.28 5.27
N ALA A 89 -11.34 2.98 4.79
CA ALA A 89 -12.17 2.47 3.70
C ALA A 89 -11.37 2.24 2.40
N PRO A 90 -10.52 3.18 1.93
CA PRO A 90 -9.70 2.96 0.73
C PRO A 90 -8.62 1.90 0.90
N SER A 91 -8.00 1.80 2.09
CA SER A 91 -6.97 0.80 2.38
C SER A 91 -7.55 -0.60 2.41
N GLN A 92 -8.62 -0.83 3.16
CA GLN A 92 -9.31 -2.12 3.24
C GLN A 92 -9.95 -2.51 1.90
N MET A 93 -10.44 -1.57 1.12
CA MET A 93 -10.94 -1.86 -0.22
C MET A 93 -9.82 -2.43 -1.11
N LEU A 94 -8.61 -1.90 -0.99
CA LEU A 94 -7.50 -2.36 -1.82
C LEU A 94 -6.96 -3.74 -1.41
N GLU A 95 -7.08 -4.12 -0.14
CA GLU A 95 -6.75 -5.47 0.35
C GLU A 95 -7.54 -6.56 -0.39
N ASN A 96 -8.79 -6.29 -0.79
CA ASN A 96 -9.60 -7.27 -1.49
C ASN A 96 -9.00 -7.73 -2.83
N TRP A 97 -8.17 -6.90 -3.47
CA TRP A 97 -7.56 -7.21 -4.76
C TRP A 97 -6.56 -8.37 -4.69
N ILE A 98 -5.90 -8.56 -3.55
CA ILE A 98 -4.95 -9.66 -3.39
C ILE A 98 -5.62 -11.02 -3.15
N TRP A 99 -6.95 -11.04 -3.03
CA TRP A 99 -7.75 -12.26 -2.97
C TRP A 99 -8.32 -12.66 -4.34
N ASP A 100 -8.17 -11.79 -5.33
CA ASP A 100 -8.53 -12.10 -6.71
C ASP A 100 -7.40 -12.87 -7.38
N LYS A 101 -7.73 -14.08 -7.88
CA LYS A 101 -6.75 -14.95 -8.55
C LYS A 101 -6.10 -14.29 -9.76
N THR A 102 -6.86 -13.51 -10.53
CA THR A 102 -6.35 -12.83 -11.73
C THR A 102 -5.28 -11.79 -11.37
N VAL A 103 -5.52 -11.07 -10.27
CA VAL A 103 -4.55 -10.10 -9.76
C VAL A 103 -3.31 -10.80 -9.24
N LEU A 104 -3.47 -11.85 -8.43
CA LEU A 104 -2.33 -12.62 -7.92
C LEU A 104 -1.50 -13.24 -9.03
N ASP A 105 -2.12 -13.86 -10.01
CA ASP A 105 -1.43 -14.49 -11.15
C ASP A 105 -0.58 -13.48 -11.96
N SER A 106 -0.85 -12.18 -11.84
CA SER A 106 -0.09 -11.16 -12.56
C SER A 106 1.30 -10.89 -11.97
N PHE A 107 1.52 -11.23 -10.70
CA PHE A 107 2.79 -10.93 -10.01
C PHE A 107 3.27 -12.03 -9.05
N ALA A 108 2.38 -12.91 -8.58
CA ALA A 108 2.75 -13.97 -7.65
C ALA A 108 3.40 -15.14 -8.41
N ALA A 109 4.67 -15.39 -8.11
CA ALA A 109 5.40 -16.50 -8.69
C ALA A 109 6.41 -17.05 -7.67
N ASP A 110 6.74 -18.34 -7.81
CA ASP A 110 7.92 -18.88 -7.13
C ASP A 110 9.17 -18.22 -7.72
N TYR A 111 10.13 -17.89 -6.87
CA TYR A 111 11.39 -17.24 -7.30
C TYR A 111 12.23 -18.09 -8.28
N ARG A 112 11.82 -19.33 -8.56
CA ARG A 112 12.39 -20.25 -9.55
C ARG A 112 11.57 -20.31 -10.85
N ASP A 113 10.79 -19.26 -11.14
CA ASP A 113 9.93 -19.13 -12.32
C ASP A 113 8.70 -20.07 -12.36
N CYS A 114 8.17 -20.44 -11.19
CA CYS A 114 6.97 -21.25 -11.09
C CYS A 114 5.78 -20.42 -10.62
N LEU A 115 4.69 -20.41 -11.39
CA LEU A 115 3.44 -19.77 -10.97
C LEU A 115 2.85 -20.50 -9.74
N LEU A 116 2.40 -19.73 -8.75
CA LEU A 116 1.69 -20.29 -7.60
C LEU A 116 0.25 -20.63 -8.00
N TYR A 117 -0.03 -21.90 -8.18
CA TYR A 117 -1.37 -22.39 -8.56
C TYR A 117 -2.37 -22.45 -7.40
N THR A 118 -1.93 -22.19 -6.17
CA THR A 118 -2.78 -22.30 -4.97
C THR A 118 -2.81 -20.99 -4.21
N SER A 119 -3.71 -20.11 -4.60
CA SER A 119 -4.14 -19.01 -3.73
C SER A 119 -5.31 -19.51 -2.87
N PRO A 120 -5.26 -19.43 -1.54
CA PRO A 120 -6.41 -19.75 -0.72
C PRO A 120 -7.55 -18.79 -1.04
N SER A 121 -8.70 -19.33 -1.37
CA SER A 121 -9.92 -18.57 -1.59
C SER A 121 -10.36 -17.91 -0.27
N PRO A 122 -10.93 -16.69 -0.31
CA PRO A 122 -11.57 -16.10 0.88
C PRO A 122 -12.65 -16.98 1.51
N ARG A 123 -13.21 -17.92 0.74
CA ARG A 123 -14.21 -18.90 1.18
C ARG A 123 -13.60 -20.09 1.96
N ASP A 124 -12.30 -20.28 1.90
CA ASP A 124 -11.59 -21.38 2.57
C ASP A 124 -11.11 -20.98 3.98
N ARG A 125 -11.43 -19.77 4.43
CA ARG A 125 -11.26 -19.30 5.80
C ARG A 125 -12.52 -19.59 6.59
N GLY A 126 -12.80 -20.88 6.83
CA GLY A 126 -13.82 -21.34 7.75
C GLY A 126 -13.31 -21.37 9.19
#